data_2d90cd90243fb2ff076cd2e4664731a0
#
_entry.id   2d90cd90243fb2ff076cd2e4664731a0
#
_cell.length_a   1.000
_cell.length_b   1.000
_cell.length_c   1.000
_cell.angle_alpha   90.00
_cell.angle_beta   90.00
_cell.angle_gamma   90.00
#
_symmetry.space_group_name_H-M   'P 1'
#
loop_
_entity.id
_entity.type
_entity.pdbx_description
1 polymer ?
#
loop_
_entity_poly.entity_id
_entity_poly.type
_entity_poly.pdbx_seq_one_letter_code
_entity_poly.pdbx_strand_id
1 'polypeptide(L)'
;MSSQVQRIGFLLIPGFALTSFSLAVEALTVANTLSNSPLYELTLYSGDGSSDTVLSSNQISVQTQQFFSEATLDCTTLFVCAFRQAALYQNSSVLKKLSQLHRRHCRLAALSGGSFILARAGLLDNLGCTVAYEQRAAFQELYPSTVLQENFFTVNQDILSCAGGISALDMVLYMIARDHGYDFSARVSEQFLQDRMRSETEMHRSIRYLRLRMKSETLGAAVEVMEGNIEQPYSIARLANKIGTTTRTLENVFRRHEGMPPGYYYLKLRLAHAKKMVEETRLPFSTIAQTTGFSSQSYFAKCFRAIYGQSPSELRREQYNRA
;
A
#
# COMPACT_ATOMS: atom_id res chain seq x y z
N MET A 1 -14.84 -5.52 -34.32
CA MET A 1 -14.55 -4.11 -34.03
C MET A 1 -13.06 -4.03 -33.68
N SER A 2 -12.24 -3.31 -34.46
CA SER A 2 -10.83 -3.11 -34.11
C SER A 2 -10.79 -2.29 -32.81
N SER A 3 -10.43 -2.91 -31.69
CA SER A 3 -10.22 -2.20 -30.43
C SER A 3 -9.06 -1.23 -30.62
N GLN A 4 -9.30 0.04 -30.40
CA GLN A 4 -8.26 1.07 -30.45
C GLN A 4 -7.20 0.71 -29.40
N VAL A 5 -5.91 0.76 -29.76
CA VAL A 5 -4.80 0.50 -28.84
C VAL A 5 -4.91 1.45 -27.66
N GLN A 6 -4.92 0.91 -26.44
CA GLN A 6 -4.97 1.70 -25.21
C GLN A 6 -3.56 2.22 -24.86
N ARG A 7 -3.45 3.52 -24.63
CA ARG A 7 -2.19 4.15 -24.21
C ARG A 7 -2.09 4.19 -22.69
N ILE A 8 -1.13 3.48 -22.17
CA ILE A 8 -0.92 3.27 -20.73
C ILE A 8 0.32 4.01 -20.28
N GLY A 9 0.15 4.98 -19.39
CA GLY A 9 1.26 5.68 -18.76
C GLY A 9 1.64 5.05 -17.42
N PHE A 10 2.94 5.05 -17.10
CA PHE A 10 3.47 4.71 -15.78
C PHE A 10 4.27 5.89 -15.23
N LEU A 11 3.75 6.55 -14.22
CA LEU A 11 4.44 7.61 -13.48
C LEU A 11 5.26 6.97 -12.36
N LEU A 12 6.58 7.00 -12.47
CA LEU A 12 7.52 6.47 -11.49
C LEU A 12 7.93 7.57 -10.52
N ILE A 13 7.50 7.47 -9.28
CA ILE A 13 7.95 8.33 -8.18
C ILE A 13 9.22 7.71 -7.58
N PRO A 14 10.31 8.48 -7.32
CA PRO A 14 11.54 7.94 -6.73
C PRO A 14 11.25 7.05 -5.50
N GLY A 15 11.92 5.90 -5.43
CA GLY A 15 11.66 4.88 -4.41
C GLY A 15 10.40 4.03 -4.64
N PHE A 16 9.84 3.99 -5.84
CA PHE A 16 8.68 3.17 -6.18
C PHE A 16 8.92 1.67 -5.94
N ALA A 17 7.85 0.91 -5.72
CA ALA A 17 7.91 -0.54 -5.55
C ALA A 17 8.13 -1.24 -6.91
N LEU A 18 9.36 -1.72 -7.15
CA LEU A 18 9.72 -2.39 -8.41
C LEU A 18 8.82 -3.60 -8.69
N THR A 19 8.54 -4.42 -7.69
CA THR A 19 7.68 -5.62 -7.86
C THR A 19 6.29 -5.26 -8.40
N SER A 20 5.63 -4.26 -7.81
CA SER A 20 4.29 -3.85 -8.25
C SER A 20 4.31 -3.27 -9.66
N PHE A 21 5.33 -2.46 -9.97
CA PHE A 21 5.54 -1.90 -11.30
C PHE A 21 5.80 -2.99 -12.34
N SER A 22 6.76 -3.90 -12.09
CA SER A 22 7.12 -4.96 -13.02
C SER A 22 5.94 -5.89 -13.31
N LEU A 23 5.19 -6.31 -12.28
CA LEU A 23 4.01 -7.17 -12.46
C LEU A 23 2.92 -6.49 -13.31
N ALA A 24 2.73 -5.19 -13.14
CA ALA A 24 1.76 -4.44 -13.94
C ALA A 24 2.21 -4.32 -15.40
N VAL A 25 3.48 -3.99 -15.66
CA VAL A 25 4.06 -3.91 -17.01
C VAL A 25 4.02 -5.28 -17.70
N GLU A 26 4.48 -6.33 -17.01
CA GLU A 26 4.51 -7.68 -17.55
C GLU A 26 3.11 -8.21 -17.90
N ALA A 27 2.10 -7.96 -17.07
CA ALA A 27 0.74 -8.41 -17.36
C ALA A 27 0.19 -7.78 -18.67
N LEU A 28 0.43 -6.51 -18.90
CA LEU A 28 0.05 -5.81 -20.13
C LEU A 28 0.87 -6.27 -21.34
N THR A 29 2.15 -6.55 -21.14
CA THR A 29 3.06 -7.09 -22.17
C THR A 29 2.64 -8.51 -22.57
N VAL A 30 2.33 -9.37 -21.61
CA VAL A 30 1.80 -10.71 -21.85
C VAL A 30 0.47 -10.65 -22.60
N ALA A 31 -0.43 -9.73 -22.22
CA ALA A 31 -1.68 -9.53 -22.94
C ALA A 31 -1.45 -9.15 -24.41
N ASN A 32 -0.48 -8.26 -24.70
CA ASN A 32 -0.09 -7.98 -26.08
C ASN A 32 0.46 -9.20 -26.82
N THR A 33 1.25 -10.04 -26.15
CA THR A 33 1.84 -11.24 -26.75
C THR A 33 0.78 -12.29 -27.08
N LEU A 34 -0.26 -12.43 -26.24
CA LEU A 34 -1.35 -13.39 -26.43
C LEU A 34 -2.44 -12.89 -27.39
N SER A 35 -2.40 -11.61 -27.75
CA SER A 35 -3.34 -11.01 -28.69
C SER A 35 -2.82 -11.06 -30.12
N ASN A 36 -3.72 -11.11 -31.10
CA ASN A 36 -3.39 -11.02 -32.53
C ASN A 36 -2.99 -9.60 -33.00
N SER A 37 -3.23 -8.60 -32.17
CA SER A 37 -2.89 -7.18 -32.40
C SER A 37 -2.50 -6.51 -31.10
N PRO A 38 -1.65 -5.45 -31.10
CA PRO A 38 -1.31 -4.72 -29.91
C PRO A 38 -2.56 -4.15 -29.22
N LEU A 39 -2.72 -4.45 -27.93
CA LEU A 39 -3.81 -3.94 -27.09
C LEU A 39 -3.39 -2.70 -26.31
N TYR A 40 -2.11 -2.67 -25.87
CA TYR A 40 -1.56 -1.68 -24.97
C TYR A 40 -0.23 -1.11 -25.49
N GLU A 41 -0.11 0.21 -25.50
CA GLU A 41 1.14 0.93 -25.72
C GLU A 41 1.58 1.55 -24.38
N LEU A 42 2.82 1.27 -23.94
CA LEU A 42 3.30 1.63 -22.62
C LEU A 42 4.29 2.80 -22.72
N THR A 43 4.12 3.80 -21.85
CA THR A 43 5.05 4.94 -21.73
C THR A 43 5.42 5.14 -20.25
N LEU A 44 6.71 5.23 -19.95
CA LEU A 44 7.23 5.46 -18.60
C LEU A 44 7.58 6.94 -18.43
N TYR A 45 7.11 7.52 -17.32
CA TYR A 45 7.34 8.92 -16.97
C TYR A 45 8.11 9.05 -15.67
N SER A 46 9.13 9.93 -15.65
CA SER A 46 9.82 10.32 -14.43
C SER A 46 8.99 11.31 -13.62
N GLY A 47 8.82 11.05 -12.34
CA GLY A 47 8.11 11.91 -11.39
C GLY A 47 8.98 12.91 -10.65
N ASP A 48 10.32 12.85 -10.77
CA ASP A 48 11.20 13.78 -10.08
C ASP A 48 11.56 15.03 -10.94
N GLY A 49 11.46 14.92 -12.26
CA GLY A 49 11.70 16.03 -13.19
C GLY A 49 13.18 16.40 -13.37
N SER A 50 14.12 15.63 -12.81
CA SER A 50 15.55 15.92 -12.83
C SER A 50 16.38 14.88 -13.58
N SER A 51 15.88 13.67 -13.76
CA SER A 51 16.57 12.55 -14.41
C SER A 51 15.60 11.72 -15.24
N ASP A 52 16.05 11.23 -16.38
CA ASP A 52 15.39 10.22 -17.21
C ASP A 52 15.43 8.82 -16.57
N THR A 53 16.17 8.67 -15.46
CA THR A 53 16.34 7.44 -14.72
C THR A 53 15.78 7.58 -13.30
N VAL A 54 14.86 6.69 -12.92
CA VAL A 54 14.23 6.68 -11.60
C VAL A 54 14.68 5.44 -10.81
N LEU A 55 15.19 5.65 -9.59
CA LEU A 55 15.57 4.59 -8.67
C LEU A 55 14.33 4.01 -7.99
N SER A 56 14.24 2.69 -8.00
CA SER A 56 13.22 1.94 -7.25
C SER A 56 13.60 1.81 -5.77
N SER A 57 12.70 1.26 -4.94
CA SER A 57 12.92 1.06 -3.50
C SER A 57 14.07 0.11 -3.16
N ASN A 58 14.49 -0.74 -4.09
CA ASN A 58 15.64 -1.66 -3.97
C ASN A 58 16.86 -1.21 -4.79
N GLN A 59 16.93 0.08 -5.14
CA GLN A 59 18.06 0.73 -5.82
C GLN A 59 18.31 0.25 -7.27
N ILE A 60 17.34 -0.38 -7.90
CA ILE A 60 17.41 -0.69 -9.33
C ILE A 60 16.93 0.52 -10.12
N SER A 61 17.74 0.96 -11.07
CA SER A 61 17.42 2.07 -11.97
C SER A 61 16.48 1.63 -13.08
N VAL A 62 15.45 2.44 -13.34
CA VAL A 62 14.55 2.27 -14.49
C VAL A 62 14.61 3.54 -15.32
N GLN A 63 14.94 3.36 -16.61
CA GLN A 63 14.95 4.45 -17.57
C GLN A 63 13.52 4.82 -17.99
N THR A 64 13.22 6.11 -18.06
CA THR A 64 11.93 6.65 -18.49
C THR A 64 12.07 7.38 -19.84
N GLN A 65 10.97 7.50 -20.56
CA GLN A 65 10.98 8.18 -21.86
C GLN A 65 10.80 9.70 -21.75
N GLN A 66 10.12 10.17 -20.69
CA GLN A 66 9.75 11.58 -20.57
C GLN A 66 9.64 12.00 -19.09
N PHE A 67 9.83 13.29 -18.84
CA PHE A 67 9.45 13.91 -17.56
C PHE A 67 7.93 14.12 -17.52
N PHE A 68 7.30 13.64 -16.44
CA PHE A 68 5.85 13.74 -16.33
C PHE A 68 5.35 15.20 -16.33
N SER A 69 6.09 16.11 -15.69
CA SER A 69 5.73 17.53 -15.62
C SER A 69 5.67 18.20 -17.00
N GLU A 70 6.48 17.77 -17.96
CA GLU A 70 6.65 18.37 -19.28
C GLU A 70 5.86 17.64 -20.38
N ALA A 71 5.58 16.34 -20.20
CA ALA A 71 4.95 15.50 -21.20
C ALA A 71 3.57 15.98 -21.62
N THR A 72 3.27 15.95 -22.92
CA THR A 72 1.89 16.02 -23.42
C THR A 72 1.26 14.66 -23.23
N LEU A 73 0.42 14.54 -22.20
CA LEU A 73 -0.15 13.25 -21.80
C LEU A 73 -1.42 12.96 -22.63
N ASP A 74 -1.35 11.87 -23.35
CA ASP A 74 -2.46 11.29 -24.09
C ASP A 74 -2.58 9.81 -23.73
N CYS A 75 -2.86 9.53 -22.44
CA CYS A 75 -3.04 8.18 -21.93
C CYS A 75 -4.48 7.94 -21.51
N THR A 76 -4.98 6.73 -21.81
CA THR A 76 -6.30 6.26 -21.38
C THR A 76 -6.28 5.82 -19.92
N THR A 77 -5.13 5.32 -19.46
CA THR A 77 -4.87 4.92 -18.08
C THR A 77 -3.47 5.35 -17.65
N LEU A 78 -3.35 5.91 -16.45
CA LEU A 78 -2.08 6.26 -15.83
C LEU A 78 -1.90 5.50 -14.53
N PHE A 79 -0.85 4.68 -14.44
CA PHE A 79 -0.40 4.06 -13.21
C PHE A 79 0.51 5.01 -12.44
N VAL A 80 0.18 5.27 -11.17
CA VAL A 80 1.00 6.05 -10.25
C VAL A 80 1.77 5.09 -9.34
N CYS A 81 3.05 4.92 -9.63
CA CYS A 81 3.93 3.97 -8.97
C CYS A 81 4.72 4.67 -7.88
N ALA A 82 4.42 4.40 -6.61
CA ALA A 82 5.13 4.91 -5.45
C ALA A 82 5.25 3.82 -4.37
N PHE A 83 6.10 4.06 -3.35
CA PHE A 83 6.21 3.14 -2.21
C PHE A 83 6.67 3.89 -0.97
N ARG A 84 7.89 3.61 -0.47
CA ARG A 84 8.45 4.30 0.70
C ARG A 84 8.54 5.80 0.43
N GLN A 85 8.30 6.60 1.46
CA GLN A 85 8.32 8.07 1.38
C GLN A 85 7.26 8.70 0.44
N ALA A 86 6.30 7.92 -0.11
CA ALA A 86 5.20 8.47 -0.90
C ALA A 86 4.44 9.56 -0.13
N ALA A 87 4.30 9.41 1.19
CA ALA A 87 3.70 10.42 2.07
C ALA A 87 4.50 11.75 2.12
N LEU A 88 5.74 11.78 1.69
CA LEU A 88 6.60 12.98 1.69
C LEU A 88 6.69 13.66 0.31
N TYR A 89 6.23 13.01 -0.74
CA TYR A 89 6.28 13.54 -2.10
C TYR A 89 5.42 14.79 -2.26
N GLN A 90 5.98 15.90 -2.76
CA GLN A 90 5.32 17.22 -2.78
C GLN A 90 5.46 17.98 -4.11
N ASN A 91 5.79 17.29 -5.21
CA ASN A 91 5.90 17.96 -6.51
C ASN A 91 4.53 18.50 -6.99
N SER A 92 4.33 19.80 -6.84
CA SER A 92 3.06 20.47 -7.11
C SER A 92 2.66 20.42 -8.60
N SER A 93 3.61 20.41 -9.54
CA SER A 93 3.33 20.30 -10.97
C SER A 93 2.78 18.93 -11.33
N VAL A 94 3.35 17.86 -10.77
CA VAL A 94 2.86 16.49 -10.92
C VAL A 94 1.46 16.35 -10.32
N LEU A 95 1.24 16.83 -9.09
CA LEU A 95 -0.07 16.73 -8.42
C LEU A 95 -1.18 17.46 -9.20
N LYS A 96 -0.92 18.67 -9.68
CA LYS A 96 -1.86 19.42 -10.54
C LYS A 96 -2.19 18.67 -11.83
N LYS A 97 -1.18 18.07 -12.46
CA LYS A 97 -1.33 17.34 -13.70
C LYS A 97 -2.16 16.06 -13.54
N LEU A 98 -2.01 15.34 -12.41
CA LEU A 98 -2.88 14.20 -12.07
C LEU A 98 -4.36 14.62 -11.99
N SER A 99 -4.65 15.74 -11.32
CA SER A 99 -6.02 16.27 -11.24
C SER A 99 -6.56 16.70 -12.60
N GLN A 100 -5.71 17.22 -13.49
CA GLN A 100 -6.11 17.58 -14.87
C GLN A 100 -6.43 16.32 -15.70
N LEU A 101 -5.61 15.27 -15.59
CA LEU A 101 -5.84 13.99 -16.29
C LEU A 101 -7.15 13.34 -15.86
N HIS A 102 -7.41 13.29 -14.56
CA HIS A 102 -8.66 12.75 -14.02
C HIS A 102 -9.88 13.50 -14.59
N ARG A 103 -9.83 14.83 -14.66
CA ARG A 103 -10.89 15.64 -15.28
C ARG A 103 -11.08 15.39 -16.78
N ARG A 104 -10.08 14.82 -17.45
CA ARG A 104 -10.15 14.40 -18.87
C ARG A 104 -10.54 12.94 -19.01
N HIS A 105 -11.06 12.32 -17.95
CA HIS A 105 -11.47 10.91 -17.93
C HIS A 105 -10.32 9.91 -18.16
N CYS A 106 -9.07 10.30 -17.91
CA CYS A 106 -7.99 9.34 -17.81
C CYS A 106 -8.17 8.50 -16.55
N ARG A 107 -8.22 7.17 -16.68
CA ARG A 107 -8.27 6.25 -15.56
C ARG A 107 -6.96 6.35 -14.75
N LEU A 108 -7.03 6.47 -13.44
CA LEU A 108 -5.87 6.53 -12.57
C LEU A 108 -5.76 5.24 -11.75
N ALA A 109 -4.59 4.62 -11.72
CA ALA A 109 -4.34 3.39 -11.00
C ALA A 109 -3.15 3.56 -10.04
N ALA A 110 -3.41 3.52 -8.73
CA ALA A 110 -2.38 3.63 -7.71
C ALA A 110 -1.74 2.28 -7.41
N LEU A 111 -0.42 2.16 -7.60
CA LEU A 111 0.36 1.00 -7.20
C LEU A 111 1.04 1.26 -5.86
N SER A 112 0.73 0.44 -4.86
CA SER A 112 1.35 0.49 -3.53
C SER A 112 1.19 1.88 -2.87
N GLY A 113 2.26 2.66 -2.68
CA GLY A 113 2.21 4.03 -2.15
C GLY A 113 1.57 5.07 -3.09
N GLY A 114 1.18 4.70 -4.30
CA GLY A 114 0.52 5.60 -5.26
C GLY A 114 -0.76 6.25 -4.70
N SER A 115 -1.47 5.57 -3.80
CA SER A 115 -2.65 6.13 -3.12
C SER A 115 -2.33 7.39 -2.32
N PHE A 116 -1.13 7.52 -1.70
CA PHE A 116 -0.71 8.77 -1.04
C PHE A 116 -0.60 9.93 -2.03
N ILE A 117 -0.12 9.66 -3.24
CA ILE A 117 0.04 10.66 -4.29
C ILE A 117 -1.34 11.13 -4.78
N LEU A 118 -2.26 10.17 -5.03
CA LEU A 118 -3.63 10.50 -5.47
C LEU A 118 -4.41 11.23 -4.37
N ALA A 119 -4.28 10.83 -3.10
CA ALA A 119 -4.92 11.52 -1.98
C ALA A 119 -4.40 12.96 -1.84
N ARG A 120 -3.08 13.17 -1.97
CA ARG A 120 -2.47 14.51 -1.94
C ARG A 120 -2.91 15.39 -3.11
N ALA A 121 -3.22 14.80 -4.25
CA ALA A 121 -3.81 15.52 -5.38
C ALA A 121 -5.32 15.84 -5.19
N GLY A 122 -5.92 15.47 -4.04
CA GLY A 122 -7.35 15.66 -3.74
C GLY A 122 -8.28 14.76 -4.55
N LEU A 123 -7.79 13.59 -4.98
CA LEU A 123 -8.51 12.70 -5.88
C LEU A 123 -9.18 11.52 -5.16
N LEU A 124 -8.97 11.37 -3.84
CA LEU A 124 -9.51 10.26 -3.05
C LEU A 124 -10.48 10.72 -1.95
N ASP A 125 -10.88 11.98 -1.92
CA ASP A 125 -11.83 12.49 -0.92
C ASP A 125 -13.18 11.78 -1.04
N ASN A 126 -13.64 11.17 0.06
CA ASN A 126 -14.84 10.36 0.17
C ASN A 126 -14.88 9.12 -0.75
N LEU A 127 -13.75 8.74 -1.36
CA LEU A 127 -13.64 7.51 -2.14
C LEU A 127 -12.94 6.41 -1.34
N GLY A 128 -13.29 5.17 -1.67
CA GLY A 128 -12.62 4.00 -1.13
C GLY A 128 -11.25 3.79 -1.78
N CYS A 129 -10.19 3.54 -1.01
CA CYS A 129 -8.91 3.10 -1.55
C CYS A 129 -8.25 2.07 -0.64
N THR A 130 -7.25 1.39 -1.15
CA THR A 130 -6.41 0.50 -0.35
C THR A 130 -4.95 0.96 -0.39
N VAL A 131 -4.25 0.67 0.68
CA VAL A 131 -2.80 0.84 0.84
C VAL A 131 -2.22 -0.40 1.51
N ALA A 132 -0.91 -0.57 1.48
CA ALA A 132 -0.25 -1.63 2.24
C ALA A 132 -0.68 -1.58 3.72
N TYR A 133 -0.92 -2.76 4.29
CA TYR A 133 -1.47 -2.86 5.67
C TYR A 133 -0.70 -2.00 6.67
N GLU A 134 0.60 -2.00 6.58
CA GLU A 134 1.47 -1.26 7.49
C GLU A 134 1.44 0.27 7.30
N GLN A 135 0.94 0.76 6.19
CA GLN A 135 0.84 2.19 5.89
C GLN A 135 -0.53 2.78 6.26
N ARG A 136 -1.49 1.94 6.67
CA ARG A 136 -2.87 2.35 6.94
C ARG A 136 -2.98 3.46 7.98
N ALA A 137 -2.29 3.30 9.13
CA ALA A 137 -2.35 4.29 10.21
C ALA A 137 -1.83 5.66 9.76
N ALA A 138 -0.69 5.67 9.05
CA ALA A 138 -0.12 6.91 8.51
C ALA A 138 -1.03 7.54 7.44
N PHE A 139 -1.63 6.70 6.59
CA PHE A 139 -2.54 7.19 5.55
C PHE A 139 -3.80 7.80 6.15
N GLN A 140 -4.45 7.12 7.09
CA GLN A 140 -5.68 7.59 7.74
C GLN A 140 -5.48 8.90 8.51
N GLU A 141 -4.31 9.06 9.16
CA GLU A 141 -3.96 10.29 9.86
C GLU A 141 -3.77 11.47 8.89
N LEU A 142 -3.13 11.22 7.74
CA LEU A 142 -2.88 12.27 6.74
C LEU A 142 -4.09 12.60 5.88
N TYR A 143 -4.98 11.64 5.65
CA TYR A 143 -6.12 11.75 4.74
C TYR A 143 -7.40 11.19 5.38
N PRO A 144 -7.91 11.82 6.45
CA PRO A 144 -9.06 11.31 7.21
C PRO A 144 -10.38 11.29 6.42
N SER A 145 -10.49 12.06 5.33
CA SER A 145 -11.65 12.07 4.42
C SER A 145 -11.70 10.86 3.49
N THR A 146 -10.61 10.10 3.35
CA THR A 146 -10.55 8.94 2.47
C THR A 146 -11.01 7.67 3.19
N VAL A 147 -11.83 6.85 2.54
CA VAL A 147 -12.32 5.58 3.10
C VAL A 147 -11.31 4.46 2.84
N LEU A 148 -10.53 4.07 3.86
CA LEU A 148 -9.61 2.95 3.73
C LEU A 148 -10.35 1.60 3.72
N GLN A 149 -10.09 0.81 2.68
CA GLN A 149 -10.57 -0.56 2.52
C GLN A 149 -9.44 -1.57 2.79
N GLU A 150 -9.80 -2.80 3.17
CA GLU A 150 -8.84 -3.87 3.48
C GLU A 150 -8.64 -4.85 2.31
N ASN A 151 -9.05 -4.48 1.13
CA ASN A 151 -9.02 -5.29 -0.07
C ASN A 151 -7.60 -5.33 -0.68
N PHE A 152 -7.27 -6.35 -1.44
CA PHE A 152 -6.03 -6.41 -2.21
C PHE A 152 -5.94 -5.25 -3.20
N PHE A 153 -7.05 -4.92 -3.83
CA PHE A 153 -7.20 -3.75 -4.68
C PHE A 153 -8.66 -3.24 -4.60
N THR A 154 -8.86 -2.01 -4.99
CA THR A 154 -10.18 -1.37 -5.05
C THR A 154 -10.41 -0.74 -6.40
N VAL A 155 -11.67 -0.66 -6.77
CA VAL A 155 -12.14 -0.04 -8.01
C VAL A 155 -13.23 0.96 -7.67
N ASN A 156 -12.97 2.24 -7.89
CA ASN A 156 -13.94 3.30 -7.70
C ASN A 156 -14.03 4.15 -8.97
N GLN A 157 -15.03 3.91 -9.79
CA GLN A 157 -15.20 4.59 -11.08
C GLN A 157 -13.92 4.52 -11.94
N ASP A 158 -13.23 5.65 -12.11
CA ASP A 158 -12.00 5.77 -12.91
C ASP A 158 -10.73 5.78 -12.04
N ILE A 159 -10.85 5.49 -10.73
CA ILE A 159 -9.70 5.38 -9.83
C ILE A 159 -9.60 3.98 -9.26
N LEU A 160 -8.45 3.33 -9.49
CA LEU A 160 -8.10 2.05 -8.94
C LEU A 160 -6.96 2.20 -7.94
N SER A 161 -6.89 1.34 -6.95
CA SER A 161 -5.73 1.28 -6.05
C SER A 161 -5.43 -0.14 -5.61
N CYS A 162 -4.18 -0.49 -5.43
CA CYS A 162 -3.78 -1.78 -4.90
C CYS A 162 -2.81 -1.65 -3.72
N ALA A 163 -2.86 -2.64 -2.82
CA ALA A 163 -2.00 -2.68 -1.62
C ALA A 163 -0.50 -2.90 -1.94
N GLY A 164 -0.17 -3.22 -3.19
CA GLY A 164 1.20 -3.46 -3.65
C GLY A 164 1.58 -4.95 -3.75
N GLY A 165 2.81 -5.22 -4.19
CA GLY A 165 3.27 -6.59 -4.44
C GLY A 165 2.42 -7.28 -5.51
N ILE A 166 2.01 -8.53 -5.25
CA ILE A 166 1.23 -9.36 -6.19
C ILE A 166 -0.16 -8.76 -6.46
N SER A 167 -0.72 -7.96 -5.55
CA SER A 167 -2.03 -7.35 -5.78
C SER A 167 -2.05 -6.36 -6.95
N ALA A 168 -0.87 -5.90 -7.41
CA ALA A 168 -0.76 -5.13 -8.64
C ALA A 168 -1.13 -5.99 -9.87
N LEU A 169 -0.70 -7.25 -9.90
CA LEU A 169 -1.10 -8.21 -10.94
C LEU A 169 -2.61 -8.45 -10.91
N ASP A 170 -3.20 -8.72 -9.74
CA ASP A 170 -4.64 -8.94 -9.61
C ASP A 170 -5.45 -7.75 -10.16
N MET A 171 -5.03 -6.52 -9.83
CA MET A 171 -5.68 -5.30 -10.33
C MET A 171 -5.58 -5.15 -11.86
N VAL A 172 -4.41 -5.44 -12.44
CA VAL A 172 -4.23 -5.38 -13.90
C VAL A 172 -5.02 -6.50 -14.59
N LEU A 173 -5.04 -7.71 -14.05
CA LEU A 173 -5.86 -8.81 -14.57
C LEU A 173 -7.36 -8.45 -14.54
N TYR A 174 -7.82 -7.80 -13.48
CA TYR A 174 -9.18 -7.24 -13.41
C TYR A 174 -9.43 -6.22 -14.55
N MET A 175 -8.48 -5.31 -14.79
CA MET A 175 -8.59 -4.35 -15.90
C MET A 175 -8.67 -5.05 -17.26
N ILE A 176 -7.81 -6.03 -17.51
CA ILE A 176 -7.81 -6.84 -18.73
C ILE A 176 -9.13 -7.59 -18.88
N ALA A 177 -9.66 -8.19 -17.80
CA ALA A 177 -10.94 -8.88 -17.82
C ALA A 177 -12.11 -7.96 -18.18
N ARG A 178 -12.10 -6.74 -17.65
CA ARG A 178 -13.11 -5.72 -17.94
C ARG A 178 -13.05 -5.24 -19.40
N ASP A 179 -11.85 -5.09 -19.96
CA ASP A 179 -11.63 -4.51 -21.27
C ASP A 179 -11.68 -5.56 -22.40
N HIS A 180 -11.29 -6.83 -22.12
CA HIS A 180 -11.15 -7.89 -23.14
C HIS A 180 -11.83 -9.22 -22.76
N GLY A 181 -12.53 -9.29 -21.63
CA GLY A 181 -13.24 -10.47 -21.16
C GLY A 181 -12.42 -11.37 -20.23
N TYR A 182 -13.14 -12.11 -19.39
CA TYR A 182 -12.56 -12.95 -18.33
C TYR A 182 -11.65 -14.06 -18.88
N ASP A 183 -12.08 -14.76 -19.94
CA ASP A 183 -11.31 -15.86 -20.53
C ASP A 183 -9.95 -15.41 -21.05
N PHE A 184 -9.88 -14.21 -21.64
CA PHE A 184 -8.61 -13.64 -22.07
C PHE A 184 -7.72 -13.31 -20.89
N SER A 185 -8.26 -12.68 -19.86
CA SER A 185 -7.53 -12.38 -18.63
C SER A 185 -7.04 -13.63 -17.90
N ALA A 186 -7.83 -14.71 -17.91
CA ALA A 186 -7.42 -16.00 -17.35
C ALA A 186 -6.19 -16.57 -18.07
N ARG A 187 -6.15 -16.50 -19.41
CA ARG A 187 -4.97 -16.89 -20.19
C ARG A 187 -3.72 -16.06 -19.88
N VAL A 188 -3.90 -14.76 -19.61
CA VAL A 188 -2.79 -13.90 -19.14
C VAL A 188 -2.34 -14.35 -17.75
N SER A 189 -3.26 -14.62 -16.82
CA SER A 189 -2.96 -15.10 -15.47
C SER A 189 -2.17 -16.42 -15.44
N GLU A 190 -2.47 -17.35 -16.35
CA GLU A 190 -1.75 -18.62 -16.50
C GLU A 190 -0.27 -18.45 -16.76
N GLN A 191 0.15 -17.39 -17.46
CA GLN A 191 1.57 -17.12 -17.73
C GLN A 191 2.35 -16.72 -16.46
N PHE A 192 1.64 -16.30 -15.41
CA PHE A 192 2.22 -16.01 -14.09
C PHE A 192 2.15 -17.19 -13.12
N LEU A 193 1.72 -18.37 -13.59
CA LEU A 193 1.51 -19.56 -12.75
C LEU A 193 0.64 -19.27 -11.51
N GLN A 194 -0.32 -18.36 -11.67
CA GLN A 194 -1.24 -17.98 -10.62
C GLN A 194 -2.46 -18.88 -10.63
N ASP A 195 -2.71 -19.62 -9.55
CA ASP A 195 -3.80 -20.60 -9.46
C ASP A 195 -5.20 -19.97 -9.62
N ARG A 196 -5.36 -18.72 -9.22
CA ARG A 196 -6.61 -17.96 -9.37
C ARG A 196 -6.38 -16.46 -9.33
N MET A 197 -7.21 -15.72 -10.04
CA MET A 197 -7.32 -14.27 -9.91
C MET A 197 -8.10 -13.92 -8.64
N ARG A 198 -7.58 -12.97 -7.85
CA ARG A 198 -8.29 -12.43 -6.69
C ARG A 198 -9.32 -11.40 -7.14
N SER A 199 -10.46 -11.38 -6.44
CA SER A 199 -11.48 -10.36 -6.69
C SER A 199 -11.21 -9.07 -5.91
N GLU A 200 -11.86 -7.98 -6.34
CA GLU A 200 -11.83 -6.69 -5.64
C GLU A 200 -12.44 -6.74 -4.23
N THR A 201 -13.27 -7.74 -3.94
CA THR A 201 -13.89 -7.94 -2.62
C THR A 201 -13.01 -8.73 -1.65
N GLU A 202 -11.92 -9.34 -2.12
CA GLU A 202 -11.03 -10.12 -1.25
C GLU A 202 -10.12 -9.22 -0.41
N MET A 203 -10.08 -9.52 0.89
CA MET A 203 -9.33 -8.73 1.87
C MET A 203 -7.91 -9.26 2.05
N HIS A 204 -6.89 -8.41 1.95
CA HIS A 204 -5.49 -8.78 2.17
C HIS A 204 -5.18 -9.10 3.65
N ARG A 205 -6.01 -8.61 4.57
CA ARG A 205 -5.91 -8.87 6.00
C ARG A 205 -6.10 -10.35 6.35
N SER A 206 -6.92 -11.06 5.57
CA SER A 206 -7.33 -12.43 5.85
C SER A 206 -6.16 -13.44 5.83
N ILE A 207 -5.16 -13.28 4.97
CA ILE A 207 -4.04 -14.24 4.85
C ILE A 207 -3.16 -14.26 6.11
N ARG A 208 -2.87 -13.10 6.69
CA ARG A 208 -2.06 -13.02 7.92
C ARG A 208 -2.80 -13.67 9.09
N TYR A 209 -4.08 -13.33 9.26
CA TYR A 209 -4.89 -13.93 10.33
C TYR A 209 -5.13 -15.40 10.11
N LEU A 210 -5.34 -15.83 8.87
CA LEU A 210 -5.48 -17.24 8.56
C LEU A 210 -4.23 -18.04 9.02
N ARG A 211 -3.02 -17.54 8.74
CA ARG A 211 -1.77 -18.16 9.20
C ARG A 211 -1.67 -18.22 10.73
N LEU A 212 -2.07 -17.16 11.43
CA LEU A 212 -2.07 -17.14 12.89
C LEU A 212 -3.13 -18.08 13.46
N ARG A 213 -4.32 -18.13 12.84
CA ARG A 213 -5.38 -19.07 13.21
C ARG A 213 -5.01 -20.52 12.95
N MET A 214 -4.23 -20.82 11.92
CA MET A 214 -3.66 -22.17 11.71
C MET A 214 -2.73 -22.61 12.84
N LYS A 215 -2.01 -21.68 13.50
CA LYS A 215 -1.22 -21.97 14.71
C LYS A 215 -2.12 -22.16 15.95
N SER A 216 -3.09 -21.26 16.11
CA SER A 216 -4.10 -21.27 17.18
C SER A 216 -5.21 -20.29 16.83
N GLU A 217 -6.46 -20.74 16.87
CA GLU A 217 -7.64 -19.88 16.65
C GLU A 217 -7.65 -18.69 17.62
N THR A 218 -7.35 -18.95 18.92
CA THR A 218 -7.24 -17.92 19.95
C THR A 218 -6.13 -16.89 19.64
N LEU A 219 -4.98 -17.31 19.10
CA LEU A 219 -3.90 -16.40 18.72
C LEU A 219 -4.34 -15.49 17.57
N GLY A 220 -4.90 -16.06 16.52
CA GLY A 220 -5.36 -15.30 15.36
C GLY A 220 -6.44 -14.29 15.71
N ALA A 221 -7.45 -14.70 16.46
CA ALA A 221 -8.52 -13.83 16.94
C ALA A 221 -7.99 -12.68 17.84
N ALA A 222 -7.04 -13.00 18.73
CA ALA A 222 -6.45 -11.98 19.61
C ALA A 222 -5.65 -10.94 18.82
N VAL A 223 -4.79 -11.38 17.91
CA VAL A 223 -3.97 -10.46 17.09
C VAL A 223 -4.85 -9.60 16.18
N GLU A 224 -5.91 -10.15 15.61
CA GLU A 224 -6.89 -9.40 14.81
C GLU A 224 -7.53 -8.27 15.62
N VAL A 225 -7.99 -8.58 16.85
CA VAL A 225 -8.56 -7.56 17.74
C VAL A 225 -7.51 -6.53 18.17
N MET A 226 -6.26 -6.95 18.46
CA MET A 226 -5.16 -6.03 18.79
C MET A 226 -4.88 -5.04 17.67
N GLU A 227 -4.78 -5.51 16.44
CA GLU A 227 -4.50 -4.68 15.27
C GLU A 227 -5.64 -3.72 14.93
N GLY A 228 -6.89 -4.14 15.13
CA GLY A 228 -8.04 -3.26 14.97
C GLY A 228 -8.19 -2.20 16.06
N ASN A 229 -7.34 -2.21 17.11
CA ASN A 229 -7.45 -1.31 18.25
C ASN A 229 -6.07 -0.78 18.69
N ILE A 230 -5.28 -0.31 17.72
CA ILE A 230 -3.93 0.25 17.96
C ILE A 230 -4.00 1.55 18.75
N GLU A 231 -4.90 2.46 18.38
CA GLU A 231 -5.07 3.78 18.99
C GLU A 231 -5.66 3.69 20.41
N GLN A 232 -6.62 2.79 20.60
CA GLN A 232 -7.28 2.58 21.90
C GLN A 232 -7.09 1.13 22.36
N PRO A 233 -5.87 0.77 22.83
CA PRO A 233 -5.53 -0.61 23.13
C PRO A 233 -6.36 -1.17 24.28
N TYR A 234 -6.92 -2.35 24.07
CA TYR A 234 -7.62 -3.06 25.14
C TYR A 234 -6.66 -3.58 26.22
N SER A 235 -7.11 -3.57 27.47
CA SER A 235 -6.44 -4.36 28.50
C SER A 235 -6.49 -5.85 28.13
N ILE A 236 -5.54 -6.64 28.62
CA ILE A 236 -5.48 -8.08 28.30
C ILE A 236 -6.73 -8.83 28.78
N ALA A 237 -7.30 -8.42 29.91
CA ALA A 237 -8.57 -8.95 30.39
C ALA A 237 -9.74 -8.64 29.44
N ARG A 238 -9.84 -7.40 28.95
CA ARG A 238 -10.87 -7.00 27.99
C ARG A 238 -10.70 -7.70 26.65
N LEU A 239 -9.46 -7.88 26.21
CA LEU A 239 -9.12 -8.62 24.99
C LEU A 239 -9.55 -10.08 25.10
N ALA A 240 -9.20 -10.75 26.20
CA ALA A 240 -9.59 -12.13 26.44
C ALA A 240 -11.14 -12.30 26.43
N ASN A 241 -11.85 -11.44 27.12
CA ASN A 241 -13.33 -11.45 27.11
C ASN A 241 -13.89 -11.25 25.70
N LYS A 242 -13.32 -10.33 24.91
CA LYS A 242 -13.82 -10.01 23.54
C LYS A 242 -13.69 -11.19 22.59
N ILE A 243 -12.70 -12.06 22.78
CA ILE A 243 -12.48 -13.28 21.97
C ILE A 243 -13.02 -14.56 22.62
N GLY A 244 -13.78 -14.44 23.71
CA GLY A 244 -14.43 -15.59 24.37
C GLY A 244 -13.45 -16.53 25.09
N THR A 245 -12.33 -16.01 25.66
CA THR A 245 -11.33 -16.82 26.37
C THR A 245 -10.96 -16.22 27.73
N THR A 246 -10.13 -16.91 28.49
CA THR A 246 -9.60 -16.41 29.76
C THR A 246 -8.23 -15.75 29.57
N THR A 247 -7.87 -14.81 30.47
CA THR A 247 -6.53 -14.20 30.49
C THR A 247 -5.42 -15.25 30.58
N ARG A 248 -5.61 -16.27 31.42
CA ARG A 248 -4.65 -17.37 31.57
C ARG A 248 -4.44 -18.18 30.29
N THR A 249 -5.52 -18.50 29.59
CA THR A 249 -5.46 -19.19 28.28
C THR A 249 -4.73 -18.31 27.26
N LEU A 250 -5.07 -17.04 27.19
CA LEU A 250 -4.45 -16.10 26.28
C LEU A 250 -2.94 -15.95 26.52
N GLU A 251 -2.52 -15.83 27.77
CA GLU A 251 -1.10 -15.79 28.16
C GLU A 251 -0.34 -17.06 27.75
N ASN A 252 -0.93 -18.24 28.00
CA ASN A 252 -0.32 -19.53 27.64
C ASN A 252 -0.18 -19.65 26.09
N VAL A 253 -1.19 -19.26 25.33
CA VAL A 253 -1.17 -19.28 23.86
C VAL A 253 -0.06 -18.38 23.33
N PHE A 254 0.05 -17.13 23.81
CA PHE A 254 1.09 -16.22 23.35
C PHE A 254 2.49 -16.68 23.75
N ARG A 255 2.70 -17.17 24.97
CA ARG A 255 3.99 -17.73 25.38
C ARG A 255 4.40 -18.94 24.54
N ARG A 256 3.44 -19.83 24.24
CA ARG A 256 3.69 -21.04 23.44
C ARG A 256 4.04 -20.74 21.99
N HIS A 257 3.33 -19.81 21.34
CA HIS A 257 3.44 -19.58 19.90
C HIS A 257 4.33 -18.40 19.53
N GLU A 258 4.42 -17.38 20.40
CA GLU A 258 5.16 -16.14 20.15
C GLU A 258 6.33 -15.90 21.13
N GLY A 259 6.52 -16.79 22.11
CA GLY A 259 7.60 -16.73 23.10
C GLY A 259 7.52 -15.56 24.09
N MET A 260 6.38 -14.82 24.11
CA MET A 260 6.22 -13.61 24.93
C MET A 260 4.78 -13.45 25.43
N PRO A 261 4.55 -12.67 26.51
CA PRO A 261 3.20 -12.41 26.99
C PRO A 261 2.42 -11.49 26.02
N PRO A 262 1.06 -11.59 25.97
CA PRO A 262 0.22 -10.85 25.04
C PRO A 262 0.35 -9.34 25.19
N GLY A 263 0.54 -8.80 26.39
CA GLY A 263 0.75 -7.37 26.60
C GLY A 263 2.03 -6.84 25.96
N TYR A 264 3.11 -7.62 26.00
CA TYR A 264 4.37 -7.27 25.37
C TYR A 264 4.30 -7.40 23.83
N TYR A 265 3.59 -8.43 23.35
CA TYR A 265 3.31 -8.56 21.91
C TYR A 265 2.52 -7.35 21.40
N TYR A 266 1.47 -6.93 22.12
CA TYR A 266 0.67 -5.76 21.77
C TYR A 266 1.50 -4.47 21.76
N LEU A 267 2.39 -4.30 22.74
CA LEU A 267 3.32 -3.18 22.76
C LEU A 267 4.22 -3.19 21.52
N LYS A 268 4.81 -4.33 21.16
CA LYS A 268 5.64 -4.48 19.96
C LYS A 268 4.86 -4.17 18.69
N LEU A 269 3.62 -4.61 18.59
CA LEU A 269 2.74 -4.36 17.46
C LEU A 269 2.50 -2.85 17.28
N ARG A 270 2.15 -2.15 18.35
CA ARG A 270 1.95 -0.70 18.35
C ARG A 270 3.23 0.06 17.99
N LEU A 271 4.37 -0.36 18.51
CA LEU A 271 5.67 0.23 18.17
C LEU A 271 6.10 -0.04 16.72
N ALA A 272 5.72 -1.17 16.15
CA ALA A 272 5.97 -1.44 14.73
C ALA A 272 5.18 -0.48 13.82
N HIS A 273 3.92 -0.19 14.15
CA HIS A 273 3.12 0.83 13.48
C HIS A 273 3.74 2.22 13.65
N ALA A 274 4.11 2.59 14.88
CA ALA A 274 4.74 3.88 15.16
C ALA A 274 6.07 4.05 14.40
N LYS A 275 6.89 3.01 14.31
CA LYS A 275 8.16 3.04 13.57
C LYS A 275 7.95 3.40 12.10
N LYS A 276 6.96 2.79 11.43
CA LYS A 276 6.64 3.14 10.05
C LYS A 276 6.17 4.57 9.89
N MET A 277 5.32 5.06 10.79
CA MET A 277 4.91 6.47 10.78
C MET A 277 6.11 7.42 10.96
N VAL A 278 7.09 7.06 11.81
CA VAL A 278 8.34 7.81 11.97
C VAL A 278 9.17 7.83 10.69
N GLU A 279 9.27 6.69 10.00
CA GLU A 279 10.07 6.50 8.79
C GLU A 279 9.42 7.13 7.55
N GLU A 280 8.10 7.08 7.43
CA GLU A 280 7.37 7.38 6.20
C GLU A 280 6.65 8.74 6.23
N THR A 281 6.56 9.41 7.39
CA THR A 281 5.82 10.68 7.53
C THR A 281 6.61 11.75 8.28
N ARG A 282 6.17 13.02 8.16
CA ARG A 282 6.65 14.16 8.99
C ARG A 282 5.73 14.45 10.18
N LEU A 283 4.81 13.55 10.52
CA LEU A 283 3.92 13.76 11.65
C LEU A 283 4.68 14.06 12.94
N PRO A 284 4.17 14.94 13.81
CA PRO A 284 4.73 15.17 15.14
C PRO A 284 4.80 13.87 15.94
N PHE A 285 5.83 13.70 16.77
CA PHE A 285 5.95 12.49 17.61
C PHE A 285 4.83 12.38 18.65
N SER A 286 4.24 13.50 19.05
CA SER A 286 3.04 13.52 19.89
C SER A 286 1.83 12.88 19.20
N THR A 287 1.61 13.23 17.93
CA THR A 287 0.56 12.64 17.10
C THR A 287 0.81 11.14 16.91
N ILE A 288 2.04 10.73 16.54
CA ILE A 288 2.39 9.31 16.39
C ILE A 288 2.15 8.54 17.69
N ALA A 289 2.54 9.11 18.85
CA ALA A 289 2.30 8.48 20.14
C ALA A 289 0.80 8.29 20.41
N GLN A 290 -0.01 9.31 20.17
CA GLN A 290 -1.47 9.26 20.35
C GLN A 290 -2.11 8.23 19.43
N THR A 291 -1.88 8.32 18.12
CA THR A 291 -2.45 7.43 17.09
C THR A 291 -2.04 5.96 17.29
N THR A 292 -0.92 5.71 17.98
CA THR A 292 -0.46 4.37 18.33
C THR A 292 -0.73 3.99 19.80
N GLY A 293 -1.62 4.73 20.46
CA GLY A 293 -2.21 4.40 21.76
C GLY A 293 -1.27 4.59 22.96
N PHE A 294 -0.24 5.42 22.85
CA PHE A 294 0.62 5.76 23.99
C PHE A 294 0.04 6.95 24.76
N SER A 295 0.08 6.86 26.08
CA SER A 295 -0.45 7.90 26.97
C SER A 295 0.37 9.21 26.95
N SER A 296 1.62 9.16 26.49
CA SER A 296 2.47 10.34 26.33
C SER A 296 3.59 10.10 25.33
N GLN A 297 4.09 11.18 24.71
CA GLN A 297 5.24 11.15 23.82
C GLN A 297 6.51 10.64 24.54
N SER A 298 6.70 10.99 25.81
CA SER A 298 7.85 10.55 26.59
C SER A 298 7.84 9.04 26.84
N TYR A 299 6.68 8.48 27.18
CA TYR A 299 6.53 7.03 27.35
C TYR A 299 6.73 6.29 26.03
N PHE A 300 6.16 6.81 24.94
CA PHE A 300 6.40 6.30 23.59
C PHE A 300 7.90 6.26 23.26
N ALA A 301 8.61 7.38 23.41
CA ALA A 301 10.05 7.46 23.10
C ALA A 301 10.88 6.48 23.94
N LYS A 302 10.55 6.31 25.23
CA LYS A 302 11.18 5.32 26.12
C LYS A 302 10.98 3.89 25.62
N CYS A 303 9.75 3.51 25.31
CA CYS A 303 9.43 2.17 24.82
C CYS A 303 10.06 1.91 23.43
N PHE A 304 10.05 2.92 22.57
CA PHE A 304 10.65 2.85 21.24
C PHE A 304 12.16 2.58 21.31
N ARG A 305 12.88 3.37 22.13
CA ARG A 305 14.32 3.17 22.35
C ARG A 305 14.63 1.81 22.97
N ALA A 306 13.82 1.32 23.90
CA ALA A 306 14.00 0.02 24.51
C ALA A 306 13.90 -1.15 23.51
N ILE A 307 13.07 -1.01 22.46
CA ILE A 307 12.86 -2.07 21.44
C ILE A 307 13.80 -1.93 20.24
N TYR A 308 14.04 -0.69 19.78
CA TYR A 308 14.80 -0.43 18.55
C TYR A 308 16.23 0.06 18.76
N GLY A 309 16.67 0.28 20.02
CA GLY A 309 18.01 0.75 20.38
C GLY A 309 18.24 2.25 20.15
N GLN A 310 17.34 2.96 19.48
CA GLN A 310 17.42 4.37 19.13
C GLN A 310 16.09 5.08 19.36
N SER A 311 16.12 6.40 19.51
CA SER A 311 14.90 7.20 19.67
C SER A 311 14.18 7.43 18.33
N PRO A 312 12.87 7.77 18.35
CA PRO A 312 12.15 8.14 17.14
C PRO A 312 12.80 9.30 16.36
N SER A 313 13.40 10.26 17.06
CA SER A 313 14.08 11.41 16.45
C SER A 313 15.39 11.04 15.77
N GLU A 314 16.17 10.14 16.37
CA GLU A 314 17.39 9.59 15.76
C GLU A 314 17.06 8.82 14.48
N LEU A 315 16.06 7.92 14.54
CA LEU A 315 15.61 7.17 13.36
C LEU A 315 15.15 8.08 12.22
N ARG A 316 14.33 9.10 12.52
CA ARG A 316 13.85 10.05 11.51
C ARG A 316 15.00 10.84 10.87
N ARG A 317 15.98 11.26 11.64
CA ARG A 317 17.15 11.99 11.13
C ARG A 317 17.99 11.12 10.20
N GLU A 318 18.18 9.84 10.52
CA GLU A 318 18.90 8.91 9.64
C GLU A 318 18.21 8.71 8.30
N GLN A 319 16.88 8.65 8.28
CA GLN A 319 16.09 8.51 7.05
C GLN A 319 16.25 9.74 6.13
N TYR A 320 16.24 10.95 6.70
CA TYR A 320 16.42 12.19 5.92
C TYR A 320 17.85 12.40 5.42
N ASN A 321 18.85 11.86 6.09
CA ASN A 321 20.24 11.92 5.63
C ASN A 321 20.57 10.89 4.55
N ARG A 322 19.69 9.90 4.31
CA ARG A 322 19.83 8.86 3.26
C ARG A 322 19.00 9.14 2.00
N ALA A 323 18.10 10.09 2.05
CA ALA A 323 17.25 10.53 0.94
C ALA A 323 17.81 11.77 0.24
#